data_d519ef07e3595a3cbda3a45deb511946
#
_entry.id   d519ef07e3595a3cbda3a45deb511946
#
_cell.length_a   1.000
_cell.length_b   1.000
_cell.length_c   1.000
_cell.angle_alpha   90.00
_cell.angle_beta   90.00
_cell.angle_gamma   90.00
#
_symmetry.space_group_name_H-M   'P 1'
#
loop_
_entity.id
_entity.type
_entity.pdbx_description
1 polymer ?
#
loop_
_entity_poly.entity_id
_entity_poly.type
_entity_poly.pdbx_seq_one_letter_code
_entity_poly.pdbx_strand_id
1 'polypeptide(L)'
;MRSGRVSRPDTSAPRPVGCAGLVFALVLTASLDAGTVVQVSTDLGDIYAELYDLDKPLTVRNFLGYVRSNAYQNCFFHRCVPGFALQGGGFIAFDALSSDRVAPPWDNLGAVPNQGDITNEFTVGRSFSNVFGTLAMAKRGDDPNSASSQWFFNLGDNSGNLDHQNGGFTVFGRVLRGTNLLALFNTLSYGRNLVNLQTLYPADPVAGLFTELPTYALGTSAPPYSQLIYFNVQVVADPVVLSLGPDGELAWPSAVGQTNVIESSSQLPPVWQTLLRTNGTGDVLRYRDPEPAGSTRFYRVRVDY
;
A
#
# COMPACT_ATOMS: atom_id res chain seq x y z
N MET A 1 -28.97 52.07 83.26
CA MET A 1 -29.66 51.62 82.04
C MET A 1 -28.67 51.67 80.87
N ARG A 2 -28.07 50.56 80.47
CA ARG A 2 -27.21 50.46 79.28
C ARG A 2 -27.78 49.40 78.37
N SER A 3 -28.20 49.80 77.20
CA SER A 3 -28.75 48.98 76.14
C SER A 3 -27.59 48.21 75.47
N GLY A 4 -27.66 46.88 75.54
CA GLY A 4 -26.74 45.99 74.83
C GLY A 4 -27.22 45.79 73.40
N ARG A 5 -26.31 46.02 72.46
CA ARG A 5 -26.53 45.75 71.02
C ARG A 5 -26.04 44.33 70.71
N VAL A 6 -26.94 43.45 70.34
CA VAL A 6 -26.61 42.09 69.90
C VAL A 6 -26.22 42.16 68.43
N SER A 7 -25.00 41.76 68.13
CA SER A 7 -24.48 41.56 66.77
C SER A 7 -24.91 40.24 66.20
N ARG A 8 -25.48 40.24 64.99
CA ARG A 8 -25.84 39.03 64.23
C ARG A 8 -24.57 38.41 63.63
N PRO A 9 -24.43 37.12 63.54
CA PRO A 9 -23.33 36.46 62.83
C PRO A 9 -23.59 36.52 61.30
N ASP A 10 -22.51 36.86 60.59
CA ASP A 10 -22.40 36.91 59.16
C ASP A 10 -22.27 35.45 58.63
N THR A 11 -23.29 34.98 57.88
CA THR A 11 -23.31 33.70 57.21
C THR A 11 -22.98 33.93 55.72
N SER A 12 -21.71 34.20 55.44
CA SER A 12 -21.19 34.06 54.05
C SER A 12 -20.82 32.62 53.77
N ALA A 13 -21.66 31.92 53.02
CA ALA A 13 -21.35 30.60 52.51
C ALA A 13 -20.19 30.64 51.51
N PRO A 14 -19.24 29.70 51.55
CA PRO A 14 -18.12 29.66 50.60
C PRO A 14 -18.68 29.31 49.20
N ARG A 15 -18.26 30.11 48.23
CA ARG A 15 -18.51 29.83 46.80
C ARG A 15 -17.78 28.55 46.40
N PRO A 16 -18.41 27.65 45.61
CA PRO A 16 -17.72 26.45 45.13
C PRO A 16 -16.62 26.85 44.16
N VAL A 17 -15.39 26.48 44.49
CA VAL A 17 -14.24 26.52 43.57
C VAL A 17 -14.53 25.49 42.47
N GLY A 18 -14.84 25.96 41.30
CA GLY A 18 -14.99 25.09 40.14
C GLY A 18 -13.67 24.35 39.86
N CYS A 19 -13.63 23.06 40.13
CA CYS A 19 -12.60 22.19 39.58
C CYS A 19 -12.73 22.22 38.05
N ALA A 20 -11.83 22.94 37.40
CA ALA A 20 -11.59 22.78 35.97
C ALA A 20 -11.02 21.36 35.80
N GLY A 21 -11.91 20.42 35.48
CA GLY A 21 -11.49 19.07 35.14
C GLY A 21 -10.64 19.14 33.88
N LEU A 22 -9.36 18.82 34.00
CA LEU A 22 -8.46 18.56 32.89
C LEU A 22 -9.02 17.31 32.16
N VAL A 23 -9.72 17.50 31.07
CA VAL A 23 -10.13 16.41 30.19
C VAL A 23 -8.89 15.98 29.42
N PHE A 24 -8.23 14.91 29.85
CA PHE A 24 -7.24 14.20 29.04
C PHE A 24 -8.00 13.54 27.88
N ALA A 25 -7.93 14.14 26.70
CA ALA A 25 -8.25 13.42 25.48
C ALA A 25 -7.15 12.38 25.27
N LEU A 26 -7.43 11.13 25.63
CA LEU A 26 -6.56 10.01 25.24
C LEU A 26 -6.76 9.81 23.73
N VAL A 27 -5.87 10.38 22.93
CA VAL A 27 -5.77 10.09 21.50
C VAL A 27 -5.21 8.68 21.38
N LEU A 28 -6.09 7.66 21.47
CA LEU A 28 -5.74 6.36 20.92
C LEU A 28 -5.75 6.54 19.40
N THR A 29 -4.59 6.81 18.84
CA THR A 29 -4.34 6.68 17.41
C THR A 29 -4.37 5.18 17.07
N ALA A 30 -5.56 4.60 16.99
CA ALA A 30 -5.74 3.46 16.12
C ALA A 30 -5.66 4.05 14.70
N SER A 31 -4.44 4.32 14.26
CA SER A 31 -4.14 4.75 12.93
C SER A 31 -4.57 3.64 11.98
N LEU A 32 -5.77 3.77 11.41
CA LEU A 32 -5.97 3.36 10.04
C LEU A 32 -5.34 4.48 9.22
N ASP A 33 -4.00 4.63 9.37
CA ASP A 33 -3.26 5.58 8.58
C ASP A 33 -3.41 5.13 7.14
N ALA A 34 -3.88 6.04 6.29
CA ALA A 34 -3.79 5.85 4.86
C ALA A 34 -2.29 5.71 4.56
N GLY A 35 -1.86 4.54 4.17
CA GLY A 35 -0.47 4.26 3.85
C GLY A 35 -0.03 4.98 2.58
N THR A 36 1.24 4.88 2.25
CA THR A 36 1.76 5.32 0.96
C THR A 36 0.95 4.71 -0.17
N VAL A 37 0.50 5.52 -1.12
CA VAL A 37 -0.17 5.02 -2.31
C VAL A 37 0.77 5.09 -3.50
N VAL A 38 0.87 3.97 -4.21
CA VAL A 38 1.62 3.86 -5.45
C VAL A 38 0.67 3.60 -6.61
N GLN A 39 1.06 4.13 -7.77
CA GLN A 39 0.46 3.82 -9.06
C GLN A 39 1.42 2.92 -9.83
N VAL A 40 0.92 1.79 -10.29
CA VAL A 40 1.58 0.91 -11.26
C VAL A 40 0.89 1.15 -12.60
N SER A 41 1.56 1.90 -13.49
CA SER A 41 1.03 2.24 -14.81
C SER A 41 1.48 1.24 -15.85
N THR A 42 0.56 0.79 -16.68
CA THR A 42 0.81 -0.07 -17.85
C THR A 42 0.03 0.45 -19.06
N ASP A 43 0.37 -0.02 -20.25
CA ASP A 43 -0.42 0.29 -21.47
C ASP A 43 -1.83 -0.31 -21.44
N LEU A 44 -2.10 -1.27 -20.52
CA LEU A 44 -3.43 -1.84 -20.27
C LEU A 44 -4.28 -1.01 -19.30
N GLY A 45 -3.65 -0.05 -18.59
CA GLY A 45 -4.27 0.78 -17.58
C GLY A 45 -3.47 0.85 -16.27
N ASP A 46 -4.04 1.50 -15.29
CA ASP A 46 -3.40 1.79 -14.01
C ASP A 46 -3.94 0.93 -12.88
N ILE A 47 -3.03 0.52 -11.99
CA ILE A 47 -3.35 -0.11 -10.71
C ILE A 47 -2.86 0.83 -9.60
N TYR A 48 -3.75 1.18 -8.66
CA TYR A 48 -3.39 1.95 -7.48
C TYR A 48 -3.39 1.02 -6.27
N ALA A 49 -2.31 1.02 -5.52
CA ALA A 49 -2.16 0.20 -4.32
C ALA A 49 -1.74 1.03 -3.11
N GLU A 50 -2.40 0.79 -1.98
CA GLU A 50 -2.02 1.29 -0.67
C GLU A 50 -1.02 0.34 -0.05
N LEU A 51 0.08 0.87 0.48
CA LEU A 51 1.11 0.12 1.18
C LEU A 51 0.85 0.14 2.69
N TYR A 52 1.34 -0.87 3.39
CA TYR A 52 1.16 -1.03 4.83
C TYR A 52 2.38 -0.52 5.61
N ASP A 53 2.64 0.78 5.55
CA ASP A 53 3.85 1.45 6.07
C ASP A 53 4.12 1.14 7.54
N LEU A 54 3.07 1.08 8.38
CA LEU A 54 3.20 0.81 9.81
C LEU A 54 3.32 -0.68 10.14
N ASP A 55 2.60 -1.53 9.40
CA ASP A 55 2.56 -2.96 9.68
C ASP A 55 3.74 -3.72 9.05
N LYS A 56 4.25 -3.20 7.91
CA LYS A 56 5.35 -3.83 7.13
C LYS A 56 6.44 -2.80 6.78
N PRO A 57 7.00 -2.09 7.78
CA PRO A 57 7.84 -0.91 7.53
C PRO A 57 9.14 -1.22 6.79
N LEU A 58 9.76 -2.36 7.03
CA LEU A 58 10.98 -2.76 6.33
C LEU A 58 10.70 -3.11 4.87
N THR A 59 9.63 -3.86 4.63
CA THR A 59 9.20 -4.27 3.29
C THR A 59 8.77 -3.06 2.45
N VAL A 60 7.97 -2.16 3.02
CA VAL A 60 7.53 -0.94 2.33
C VAL A 60 8.73 -0.04 2.02
N ARG A 61 9.65 0.16 2.98
CA ARG A 61 10.88 0.94 2.76
C ARG A 61 11.73 0.36 1.65
N ASN A 62 11.91 -0.96 1.61
CA ASN A 62 12.64 -1.66 0.57
C ASN A 62 12.00 -1.42 -0.80
N PHE A 63 10.71 -1.68 -0.94
CA PHE A 63 9.98 -1.48 -2.19
C PHE A 63 10.05 -0.02 -2.67
N LEU A 64 9.81 0.95 -1.77
CA LEU A 64 9.90 2.38 -2.09
C LEU A 64 11.34 2.82 -2.43
N GLY A 65 12.35 2.14 -1.91
CA GLY A 65 13.75 2.34 -2.30
C GLY A 65 13.96 2.08 -3.79
N TYR A 66 13.45 0.96 -4.31
CA TYR A 66 13.48 0.65 -5.76
C TYR A 66 12.64 1.64 -6.57
N VAL A 67 11.46 2.02 -6.10
CA VAL A 67 10.60 3.01 -6.79
C VAL A 67 11.32 4.36 -6.91
N ARG A 68 11.82 4.90 -5.79
CA ARG A 68 12.44 6.24 -5.74
C ARG A 68 13.80 6.31 -6.45
N SER A 69 14.50 5.20 -6.58
CA SER A 69 15.75 5.11 -7.35
C SER A 69 15.52 4.87 -8.84
N ASN A 70 14.27 4.82 -9.32
CA ASN A 70 13.88 4.45 -10.67
C ASN A 70 14.40 3.06 -11.10
N ALA A 71 14.66 2.15 -10.16
CA ALA A 71 15.19 0.82 -10.46
C ALA A 71 14.18 -0.06 -11.21
N TYR A 72 12.89 0.31 -11.20
CA TYR A 72 11.84 -0.36 -11.99
C TYR A 72 11.60 0.24 -13.37
N GLN A 73 12.43 1.19 -13.81
CA GLN A 73 12.33 1.72 -15.16
C GLN A 73 12.60 0.62 -16.20
N ASN A 74 11.76 0.55 -17.24
CA ASN A 74 11.78 -0.50 -18.26
C ASN A 74 11.58 -1.93 -17.70
N CYS A 75 11.03 -2.07 -16.49
CA CYS A 75 10.58 -3.36 -15.98
C CYS A 75 9.32 -3.82 -16.71
N PHE A 76 9.18 -5.13 -16.77
CA PHE A 76 7.98 -5.78 -17.31
C PHE A 76 7.52 -6.89 -16.38
N PHE A 77 6.25 -7.24 -16.47
CA PHE A 77 5.76 -8.44 -15.80
C PHE A 77 6.36 -9.65 -16.49
N HIS A 78 7.22 -10.35 -15.77
CA HIS A 78 7.99 -11.46 -16.32
C HIS A 78 7.38 -12.84 -16.06
N ARG A 79 6.36 -12.89 -15.18
CA ARG A 79 5.65 -14.11 -14.83
C ARG A 79 4.19 -13.82 -14.51
N CYS A 80 3.28 -14.57 -15.14
CA CYS A 80 1.86 -14.55 -14.84
C CYS A 80 1.32 -15.97 -14.77
N VAL A 81 0.84 -16.37 -13.61
CA VAL A 81 0.09 -17.61 -13.40
C VAL A 81 -1.35 -17.25 -13.07
N PRO A 82 -2.28 -17.38 -14.02
CA PRO A 82 -3.68 -17.07 -13.79
C PRO A 82 -4.24 -17.81 -12.56
N GLY A 83 -5.02 -17.10 -11.73
CA GLY A 83 -5.54 -17.61 -10.48
C GLY A 83 -4.51 -17.66 -9.34
N PHE A 84 -3.23 -17.32 -9.61
CA PHE A 84 -2.18 -17.35 -8.61
C PHE A 84 -1.46 -16.00 -8.47
N ALA A 85 -0.59 -15.60 -9.41
CA ALA A 85 0.26 -14.43 -9.23
C ALA A 85 0.63 -13.74 -10.54
N LEU A 86 0.73 -12.40 -10.51
CA LEU A 86 1.34 -11.55 -11.52
C LEU A 86 2.60 -10.92 -10.93
N GLN A 87 3.79 -11.33 -11.38
CA GLN A 87 5.07 -11.00 -10.78
C GLN A 87 5.87 -10.03 -11.63
N GLY A 88 6.43 -9.00 -10.96
CA GLY A 88 7.29 -7.97 -11.53
C GLY A 88 8.54 -7.69 -10.68
N GLY A 89 9.31 -6.68 -11.09
CA GLY A 89 10.49 -6.19 -10.34
C GLY A 89 11.73 -7.09 -10.43
N GLY A 90 11.75 -8.06 -11.34
CA GLY A 90 12.91 -8.96 -11.52
C GLY A 90 13.81 -8.59 -12.69
N PHE A 91 13.22 -8.13 -13.79
CA PHE A 91 13.90 -7.96 -15.04
C PHE A 91 13.56 -6.63 -15.71
N ILE A 92 14.54 -6.07 -16.42
CA ILE A 92 14.44 -4.88 -17.26
C ILE A 92 14.77 -5.23 -18.70
N ALA A 93 14.16 -4.53 -19.65
CA ALA A 93 14.53 -4.59 -21.06
C ALA A 93 15.19 -3.27 -21.46
N PHE A 94 16.43 -3.34 -21.96
CA PHE A 94 17.20 -2.14 -22.32
C PHE A 94 16.68 -1.44 -23.58
N ASP A 95 16.02 -2.20 -24.45
CA ASP A 95 15.37 -1.68 -25.67
C ASP A 95 13.91 -2.14 -25.75
N ALA A 96 13.06 -1.47 -24.98
CA ALA A 96 11.64 -1.78 -24.88
C ALA A 96 10.87 -1.60 -26.20
N LEU A 97 11.37 -0.77 -27.13
CA LEU A 97 10.72 -0.51 -28.40
C LEU A 97 11.22 -1.42 -29.54
N SER A 98 12.22 -2.27 -29.26
CA SER A 98 12.77 -3.17 -30.27
C SER A 98 11.71 -4.16 -30.79
N SER A 99 11.71 -4.36 -32.09
CA SER A 99 10.97 -5.43 -32.76
C SER A 99 11.69 -6.79 -32.68
N ASP A 100 12.91 -6.81 -32.14
CA ASP A 100 13.68 -8.04 -31.97
C ASP A 100 12.98 -8.97 -30.97
N ARG A 101 13.19 -10.26 -31.18
CA ARG A 101 12.56 -11.28 -30.34
C ARG A 101 13.26 -11.43 -29.01
N VAL A 102 12.49 -11.71 -27.97
CA VAL A 102 13.01 -12.10 -26.65
C VAL A 102 13.64 -13.50 -26.77
N ALA A 103 14.93 -13.54 -27.06
CA ALA A 103 15.66 -14.75 -27.43
C ALA A 103 17.15 -14.62 -27.08
N PRO A 104 17.89 -15.73 -26.99
CA PRO A 104 19.36 -15.68 -26.89
C PRO A 104 19.98 -14.86 -28.01
N PRO A 105 21.05 -14.08 -27.74
CA PRO A 105 21.89 -14.12 -26.54
C PRO A 105 21.42 -13.32 -25.31
N TRP A 106 20.21 -12.80 -25.23
CA TRP A 106 19.63 -12.04 -24.10
C TRP A 106 20.29 -10.68 -23.84
N ASP A 107 20.95 -10.08 -24.84
CA ASP A 107 21.73 -8.84 -24.69
C ASP A 107 20.87 -7.63 -24.32
N ASN A 108 19.56 -7.68 -24.61
CA ASN A 108 18.60 -6.63 -24.26
C ASN A 108 17.88 -6.87 -22.92
N LEU A 109 18.23 -7.90 -22.14
CA LEU A 109 17.68 -8.16 -20.83
C LEU A 109 18.72 -7.96 -19.74
N GLY A 110 18.28 -7.41 -18.61
CA GLY A 110 19.06 -7.31 -17.39
C GLY A 110 18.21 -7.62 -16.18
N ALA A 111 18.86 -8.00 -15.08
CA ALA A 111 18.19 -8.10 -13.78
C ALA A 111 18.08 -6.70 -13.14
N VAL A 112 17.00 -6.46 -12.41
CA VAL A 112 16.92 -5.30 -11.50
C VAL A 112 18.04 -5.44 -10.47
N PRO A 113 18.89 -4.40 -10.27
CA PRO A 113 19.99 -4.45 -9.31
C PRO A 113 19.47 -4.79 -7.90
N ASN A 114 20.06 -5.82 -7.28
CA ASN A 114 19.71 -6.20 -5.92
C ASN A 114 20.30 -5.18 -4.92
N GLN A 115 19.44 -4.52 -4.11
CA GLN A 115 19.86 -3.58 -3.05
C GLN A 115 20.05 -4.27 -1.69
N GLY A 116 19.95 -5.58 -1.64
CA GLY A 116 20.06 -6.43 -0.45
C GLY A 116 18.77 -7.18 -0.14
N ASP A 117 18.93 -8.30 0.52
CA ASP A 117 17.82 -9.11 1.00
C ASP A 117 17.27 -8.51 2.31
N ILE A 118 15.97 -8.64 2.53
CA ILE A 118 15.30 -8.15 3.74
C ILE A 118 14.71 -9.27 4.58
N THR A 119 14.67 -9.04 5.90
CA THR A 119 13.99 -9.94 6.82
C THR A 119 12.50 -10.02 6.51
N ASN A 120 11.95 -11.23 6.59
CA ASN A 120 10.54 -11.49 6.37
C ASN A 120 9.67 -10.83 7.46
N GLU A 121 8.73 -10.00 7.07
CA GLU A 121 7.79 -9.34 7.97
C GLU A 121 6.39 -9.98 7.97
N PHE A 122 6.24 -11.23 7.54
CA PHE A 122 4.92 -11.88 7.50
C PHE A 122 4.21 -11.82 8.87
N THR A 123 4.94 -12.06 9.96
CA THR A 123 4.43 -12.05 11.33
C THR A 123 4.60 -10.71 12.06
N VAL A 124 5.16 -9.68 11.42
CA VAL A 124 5.34 -8.35 12.00
C VAL A 124 4.07 -7.53 11.85
N GLY A 125 3.65 -6.81 12.90
CA GLY A 125 2.44 -5.99 12.91
C GLY A 125 1.17 -6.84 12.68
N ARG A 126 0.18 -6.26 11.99
CA ARG A 126 -1.02 -7.02 11.60
C ARG A 126 -0.68 -8.06 10.54
N SER A 127 -1.31 -9.21 10.62
CA SER A 127 -1.22 -10.24 9.59
C SER A 127 -2.20 -9.95 8.45
N PHE A 128 -1.71 -10.10 7.23
CA PHE A 128 -2.51 -9.97 6.01
C PHE A 128 -2.30 -11.22 5.17
N SER A 129 -3.42 -11.81 4.74
CA SER A 129 -3.40 -13.03 3.92
C SER A 129 -3.13 -12.71 2.45
N ASN A 130 -2.50 -13.66 1.76
CA ASN A 130 -2.26 -13.63 0.33
C ASN A 130 -3.55 -13.92 -0.45
N VAL A 131 -4.44 -12.93 -0.58
CA VAL A 131 -5.71 -13.04 -1.27
C VAL A 131 -5.76 -12.13 -2.49
N PHE A 132 -6.71 -12.34 -3.41
CA PHE A 132 -6.86 -11.54 -4.63
C PHE A 132 -6.76 -10.03 -4.34
N GLY A 133 -5.94 -9.34 -5.12
CA GLY A 133 -5.74 -7.89 -5.03
C GLY A 133 -4.78 -7.44 -3.94
N THR A 134 -4.08 -8.35 -3.26
CA THR A 134 -2.98 -7.98 -2.36
C THR A 134 -1.64 -7.99 -3.10
N LEU A 135 -0.70 -7.18 -2.58
CA LEU A 135 0.66 -7.02 -3.07
C LEU A 135 1.63 -7.67 -2.08
N ALA A 136 2.44 -8.61 -2.54
CA ALA A 136 3.35 -9.37 -1.69
C ALA A 136 4.77 -9.47 -2.27
N MET A 137 5.77 -9.70 -1.40
CA MET A 137 7.16 -9.90 -1.81
C MET A 137 7.41 -11.31 -2.31
N ALA A 138 8.08 -11.42 -3.46
CA ALA A 138 8.63 -12.68 -3.92
C ALA A 138 9.93 -13.01 -3.17
N LYS A 139 10.18 -14.30 -2.97
CA LYS A 139 11.35 -14.84 -2.26
C LYS A 139 11.94 -16.01 -3.02
N ARG A 140 13.23 -16.30 -2.78
CA ARG A 140 13.85 -17.55 -3.22
C ARG A 140 13.27 -18.73 -2.43
N GLY A 141 13.22 -19.91 -3.05
CA GLY A 141 12.82 -21.13 -2.37
C GLY A 141 13.73 -21.40 -1.15
N ASP A 142 13.14 -21.89 -0.08
CA ASP A 142 13.80 -22.33 1.16
C ASP A 142 14.55 -21.24 1.96
N ASP A 143 14.40 -19.94 1.57
CA ASP A 143 14.98 -18.83 2.31
C ASP A 143 13.89 -17.77 2.60
N PRO A 144 13.34 -17.74 3.82
CA PRO A 144 12.29 -16.79 4.18
C PRO A 144 12.75 -15.34 4.16
N ASN A 145 14.05 -15.07 4.28
CA ASN A 145 14.63 -13.73 4.35
C ASN A 145 15.32 -13.29 3.05
N SER A 146 14.85 -13.80 1.92
CA SER A 146 15.46 -13.56 0.60
C SER A 146 14.68 -12.58 -0.29
N ALA A 147 13.70 -11.87 0.26
CA ALA A 147 12.97 -10.84 -0.48
C ALA A 147 13.90 -9.67 -0.79
N SER A 148 13.84 -9.14 -2.02
CA SER A 148 14.66 -7.98 -2.44
C SER A 148 13.86 -7.09 -3.40
N SER A 149 14.06 -7.20 -4.72
CA SER A 149 13.41 -6.36 -5.72
C SER A 149 12.07 -6.89 -6.23
N GLN A 150 11.86 -8.21 -6.19
CA GLN A 150 10.70 -8.83 -6.84
C GLN A 150 9.47 -8.86 -5.94
N TRP A 151 8.34 -8.57 -6.55
CA TRP A 151 7.02 -8.54 -5.90
C TRP A 151 5.96 -9.08 -6.84
N PHE A 152 4.78 -9.38 -6.32
CA PHE A 152 3.66 -9.86 -7.12
C PHE A 152 2.31 -9.38 -6.60
N PHE A 153 1.36 -9.26 -7.51
CA PHE A 153 -0.06 -9.19 -7.16
C PHE A 153 -0.63 -10.60 -7.04
N ASN A 154 -1.37 -10.85 -5.98
CA ASN A 154 -2.17 -12.07 -5.86
C ASN A 154 -3.36 -12.00 -6.82
N LEU A 155 -3.46 -12.99 -7.72
CA LEU A 155 -4.54 -13.12 -8.70
C LEU A 155 -5.65 -14.06 -8.25
N GLY A 156 -5.54 -14.65 -7.07
CA GLY A 156 -6.51 -15.54 -6.45
C GLY A 156 -6.36 -15.57 -4.94
N ASP A 157 -7.11 -16.45 -4.28
CA ASP A 157 -6.90 -16.76 -2.87
C ASP A 157 -5.78 -17.79 -2.75
N ASN A 158 -4.60 -17.31 -2.34
CA ASN A 158 -3.39 -18.07 -2.14
C ASN A 158 -3.08 -18.30 -0.65
N SER A 159 -3.99 -17.93 0.26
CA SER A 159 -3.77 -17.98 1.72
C SER A 159 -3.42 -19.39 2.20
N GLY A 160 -4.09 -20.42 1.66
CA GLY A 160 -3.82 -21.82 1.99
C GLY A 160 -2.40 -22.28 1.66
N ASN A 161 -1.70 -21.59 0.78
CA ASN A 161 -0.34 -21.91 0.36
C ASN A 161 0.67 -20.85 0.85
N LEU A 162 0.54 -19.60 0.39
CA LEU A 162 1.57 -18.57 0.59
C LEU A 162 1.65 -18.03 2.02
N ASP A 163 0.61 -18.21 2.83
CA ASP A 163 0.67 -17.82 4.25
C ASP A 163 1.42 -18.85 5.11
N HIS A 164 1.66 -20.07 4.59
CA HIS A 164 2.18 -21.18 5.38
C HIS A 164 3.55 -21.69 4.93
N GLN A 165 3.93 -21.53 3.67
CA GLN A 165 5.21 -22.00 3.17
C GLN A 165 6.31 -20.94 3.30
N ASN A 166 7.56 -21.38 3.45
CA ASN A 166 8.76 -20.53 3.48
C ASN A 166 8.64 -19.35 4.49
N GLY A 167 8.03 -19.57 5.66
CA GLY A 167 7.80 -18.55 6.69
C GLY A 167 6.70 -17.52 6.36
N GLY A 168 5.84 -17.81 5.39
CA GLY A 168 4.79 -16.91 4.88
C GLY A 168 5.33 -15.83 3.95
N PHE A 169 4.57 -15.47 2.91
CA PHE A 169 4.94 -14.39 1.99
C PHE A 169 4.34 -13.07 2.48
N THR A 170 5.21 -12.10 2.78
CA THR A 170 4.81 -10.81 3.34
C THR A 170 3.92 -10.04 2.38
N VAL A 171 2.63 -9.93 2.72
CA VAL A 171 1.71 -9.00 2.09
C VAL A 171 1.98 -7.61 2.67
N PHE A 172 2.34 -6.65 1.82
CA PHE A 172 2.72 -5.30 2.22
C PHE A 172 1.88 -4.19 1.61
N GLY A 173 0.81 -4.57 0.89
CA GLY A 173 -0.13 -3.63 0.31
C GLY A 173 -1.37 -4.30 -0.27
N ARG A 174 -2.33 -3.47 -0.66
CA ARG A 174 -3.58 -3.89 -1.32
C ARG A 174 -3.95 -2.95 -2.45
N VAL A 175 -4.59 -3.49 -3.47
CA VAL A 175 -5.12 -2.72 -4.59
C VAL A 175 -6.37 -1.95 -4.15
N LEU A 176 -6.35 -0.63 -4.38
CA LEU A 176 -7.47 0.27 -4.17
C LEU A 176 -8.32 0.41 -5.44
N ARG A 177 -7.63 0.45 -6.60
CA ARG A 177 -8.22 0.65 -7.92
C ARG A 177 -7.44 -0.15 -8.96
N GLY A 178 -8.12 -0.64 -10.01
CA GLY A 178 -7.48 -1.41 -11.08
C GLY A 178 -7.62 -2.93 -10.89
N THR A 179 -8.50 -3.40 -10.00
CA THR A 179 -8.79 -4.84 -9.82
C THR A 179 -9.33 -5.51 -11.09
N ASN A 180 -10.03 -4.76 -11.95
CA ASN A 180 -10.47 -5.23 -13.26
C ASN A 180 -9.28 -5.55 -14.18
N LEU A 181 -8.17 -4.81 -14.07
CA LEU A 181 -6.94 -5.11 -14.80
C LEU A 181 -6.29 -6.39 -14.26
N LEU A 182 -6.24 -6.60 -12.94
CA LEU A 182 -5.79 -7.88 -12.37
C LEU A 182 -6.67 -9.04 -12.84
N ALA A 183 -7.99 -8.85 -12.92
CA ALA A 183 -8.91 -9.87 -13.43
C ALA A 183 -8.63 -10.20 -14.90
N LEU A 184 -8.19 -9.22 -15.71
CA LEU A 184 -7.76 -9.46 -17.09
C LEU A 184 -6.59 -10.44 -17.17
N PHE A 185 -5.60 -10.33 -16.29
CA PHE A 185 -4.47 -11.27 -16.24
C PHE A 185 -4.90 -12.70 -15.93
N ASN A 186 -6.04 -12.92 -15.28
CA ASN A 186 -6.61 -14.25 -15.07
C ASN A 186 -7.19 -14.89 -16.34
N THR A 187 -7.35 -14.11 -17.42
CA THR A 187 -7.85 -14.63 -18.71
C THR A 187 -6.73 -15.04 -19.66
N LEU A 188 -5.46 -14.79 -19.28
CA LEU A 188 -4.32 -15.13 -20.11
C LEU A 188 -4.16 -16.65 -20.23
N SER A 189 -3.66 -17.12 -21.37
CA SER A 189 -3.47 -18.54 -21.62
C SER A 189 -2.33 -18.84 -22.60
N TYR A 190 -1.71 -19.99 -22.43
CA TYR A 190 -0.71 -20.49 -23.37
C TYR A 190 -1.30 -20.62 -24.78
N GLY A 191 -0.46 -20.34 -25.78
CA GLY A 191 -0.87 -20.33 -27.18
C GLY A 191 -1.60 -19.05 -27.63
N ARG A 192 -1.82 -18.10 -26.69
CA ARG A 192 -2.37 -16.78 -26.98
C ARG A 192 -1.43 -15.69 -26.50
N ASN A 193 -1.44 -15.39 -25.22
CA ASN A 193 -0.74 -14.27 -24.59
C ASN A 193 0.04 -14.66 -23.33
N LEU A 194 0.26 -15.95 -23.13
CA LEU A 194 1.29 -16.51 -22.26
C LEU A 194 2.28 -17.31 -23.09
N VAL A 195 3.57 -17.06 -22.91
CA VAL A 195 4.64 -17.73 -23.64
C VAL A 195 5.58 -18.43 -22.66
N ASN A 196 5.93 -19.68 -22.99
CA ASN A 196 6.98 -20.41 -22.30
C ASN A 196 8.24 -20.39 -23.15
N LEU A 197 9.21 -19.52 -22.79
CA LEU A 197 10.45 -19.42 -23.53
C LEU A 197 11.34 -20.66 -23.38
N GLN A 198 11.24 -21.40 -22.27
CA GLN A 198 11.99 -22.65 -22.09
C GLN A 198 11.57 -23.72 -23.12
N THR A 199 10.31 -23.72 -23.53
CA THR A 199 9.86 -24.63 -24.59
C THR A 199 10.47 -24.26 -25.96
N LEU A 200 10.74 -22.96 -26.18
CA LEU A 200 11.36 -22.48 -27.41
C LEU A 200 12.88 -22.65 -27.41
N TYR A 201 13.50 -22.50 -26.25
CA TYR A 201 14.95 -22.55 -26.04
C TYR A 201 15.30 -23.49 -24.87
N PRO A 202 15.06 -24.83 -25.02
CA PRO A 202 15.12 -25.77 -23.91
C PRO A 202 16.50 -25.96 -23.28
N ALA A 203 17.56 -25.67 -24.03
CA ALA A 203 18.94 -25.78 -23.54
C ALA A 203 19.45 -24.50 -22.86
N ASP A 204 18.68 -23.40 -22.90
CA ASP A 204 19.13 -22.13 -22.37
C ASP A 204 18.55 -21.90 -20.96
N PRO A 205 19.41 -21.75 -19.92
CA PRO A 205 18.96 -21.58 -18.55
C PRO A 205 18.20 -20.27 -18.32
N VAL A 206 18.47 -19.20 -19.08
CA VAL A 206 17.77 -17.91 -18.97
C VAL A 206 16.33 -18.05 -19.45
N ALA A 207 16.08 -18.89 -20.47
CA ALA A 207 14.72 -19.16 -20.94
C ALA A 207 13.83 -19.78 -19.84
N GLY A 208 14.43 -20.54 -18.93
CA GLY A 208 13.74 -21.12 -17.77
C GLY A 208 13.22 -20.10 -16.76
N LEU A 209 13.67 -18.85 -16.81
CA LEU A 209 13.16 -17.76 -15.99
C LEU A 209 11.83 -17.19 -16.52
N PHE A 210 11.44 -17.52 -17.76
CA PHE A 210 10.29 -16.97 -18.46
C PHE A 210 9.34 -18.08 -18.97
N THR A 211 8.93 -18.95 -18.06
CA THR A 211 8.04 -20.08 -18.37
C THR A 211 6.57 -19.66 -18.48
N GLU A 212 6.19 -18.54 -17.82
CA GLU A 212 4.83 -17.97 -17.83
C GLU A 212 4.87 -16.47 -18.18
N LEU A 213 5.55 -16.12 -19.28
CA LEU A 213 5.77 -14.72 -19.70
C LEU A 213 4.45 -14.15 -20.30
N PRO A 214 3.82 -13.13 -19.66
CA PRO A 214 2.67 -12.45 -20.25
C PRO A 214 3.10 -11.47 -21.33
N THR A 215 2.32 -11.38 -22.40
CA THR A 215 2.65 -10.59 -23.59
C THR A 215 1.40 -10.09 -24.30
N TYR A 216 1.53 -8.98 -25.03
CA TYR A 216 0.51 -8.55 -26.01
C TYR A 216 0.49 -9.43 -27.27
N ALA A 217 1.62 -10.05 -27.61
CA ALA A 217 1.69 -10.93 -28.78
C ALA A 217 0.78 -12.13 -28.62
N LEU A 218 0.08 -12.46 -29.70
CA LEU A 218 -0.71 -13.66 -29.79
C LEU A 218 0.11 -14.76 -30.47
N GLY A 219 0.14 -15.94 -29.86
CA GLY A 219 0.80 -17.11 -30.46
C GLY A 219 1.77 -17.82 -29.54
N THR A 220 2.53 -18.73 -30.13
CA THR A 220 3.48 -19.64 -29.44
C THR A 220 4.95 -19.30 -29.69
N SER A 221 5.23 -18.25 -30.47
CA SER A 221 6.60 -17.81 -30.75
C SER A 221 7.10 -16.82 -29.70
N ALA A 222 8.43 -16.67 -29.56
CA ALA A 222 9.02 -15.62 -28.73
C ALA A 222 8.48 -14.24 -29.16
N PRO A 223 7.98 -13.42 -28.21
CA PRO A 223 7.46 -12.09 -28.51
C PRO A 223 8.59 -11.14 -28.86
N PRO A 224 8.36 -10.08 -29.65
CA PRO A 224 9.27 -8.94 -29.70
C PRO A 224 9.29 -8.22 -28.34
N TYR A 225 10.40 -7.49 -28.04
CA TYR A 225 10.51 -6.70 -26.82
C TYR A 225 9.38 -5.67 -26.70
N SER A 226 8.96 -5.06 -27.81
CA SER A 226 7.83 -4.13 -27.87
C SER A 226 6.47 -4.75 -27.50
N GLN A 227 6.38 -6.06 -27.34
CA GLN A 227 5.15 -6.77 -26.96
C GLN A 227 5.19 -7.30 -25.53
N LEU A 228 6.23 -7.00 -24.74
CA LEU A 228 6.22 -7.26 -23.31
C LEU A 228 5.27 -6.29 -22.60
N ILE A 229 4.68 -6.73 -21.49
CA ILE A 229 3.80 -5.88 -20.69
C ILE A 229 4.65 -5.10 -19.68
N TYR A 230 5.05 -3.90 -20.09
CA TYR A 230 5.82 -3.00 -19.26
C TYR A 230 4.98 -2.36 -18.17
N PHE A 231 5.64 -1.97 -17.10
CA PHE A 231 5.04 -1.15 -16.05
C PHE A 231 6.03 -0.09 -15.56
N ASN A 232 5.46 1.00 -15.05
CA ASN A 232 6.16 2.00 -14.26
C ASN A 232 5.50 2.12 -12.89
N VAL A 233 6.30 2.37 -11.84
CA VAL A 233 5.78 2.55 -10.49
C VAL A 233 6.18 3.92 -9.97
N GLN A 234 5.19 4.68 -9.50
CA GLN A 234 5.42 5.98 -8.87
C GLN A 234 4.62 6.13 -7.57
N VAL A 235 5.17 6.88 -6.63
CA VAL A 235 4.44 7.31 -5.44
C VAL A 235 3.47 8.42 -5.85
N VAL A 236 2.19 8.25 -5.56
CA VAL A 236 1.15 9.25 -5.86
C VAL A 236 0.59 9.91 -4.61
N ALA A 237 0.78 9.29 -3.45
CA ALA A 237 0.49 9.88 -2.15
C ALA A 237 1.37 9.30 -1.06
N ASP A 238 1.92 10.16 -0.24
CA ASP A 238 2.59 9.78 1.00
C ASP A 238 1.56 9.44 2.10
N PRO A 239 1.97 8.74 3.18
CA PRO A 239 1.09 8.43 4.30
C PRO A 239 0.45 9.70 4.87
N VAL A 240 -0.87 9.67 5.06
CA VAL A 240 -1.58 10.78 5.68
C VAL A 240 -1.51 10.65 7.20
N VAL A 241 -0.67 11.44 7.83
CA VAL A 241 -0.58 11.53 9.29
C VAL A 241 -1.52 12.62 9.79
N LEU A 242 -2.58 12.19 10.51
CA LEU A 242 -3.49 13.13 11.16
C LEU A 242 -2.87 13.61 12.47
N SER A 243 -2.69 14.92 12.62
CA SER A 243 -2.28 15.55 13.86
C SER A 243 -3.47 16.22 14.55
N LEU A 244 -3.46 16.19 15.89
CA LEU A 244 -4.44 16.90 16.72
C LEU A 244 -3.69 17.98 17.52
N GLY A 245 -4.03 19.23 17.27
CA GLY A 245 -3.52 20.37 18.00
C GLY A 245 -4.12 20.48 19.42
N PRO A 246 -3.47 21.26 20.31
CA PRO A 246 -3.93 21.42 21.70
C PRO A 246 -5.31 22.09 21.80
N ASP A 247 -5.73 22.78 20.77
CA ASP A 247 -7.03 23.46 20.65
C ASP A 247 -8.10 22.59 19.96
N GLY A 248 -7.80 21.30 19.71
CA GLY A 248 -8.71 20.36 19.06
C GLY A 248 -8.78 20.52 17.53
N GLU A 249 -7.87 21.26 16.90
CA GLU A 249 -7.77 21.35 15.45
C GLU A 249 -7.08 20.10 14.89
N LEU A 250 -7.72 19.44 13.94
CA LEU A 250 -7.17 18.36 13.14
C LEU A 250 -6.40 18.97 11.97
N ALA A 251 -5.19 18.46 11.70
CA ALA A 251 -4.40 18.87 10.55
C ALA A 251 -3.74 17.66 9.88
N TRP A 252 -3.72 17.64 8.52
CA TRP A 252 -3.14 16.55 7.75
C TRP A 252 -2.61 17.06 6.40
N PRO A 253 -1.52 16.46 5.86
CA PRO A 253 -1.06 16.75 4.50
C PRO A 253 -2.08 16.23 3.48
N SER A 254 -2.23 16.95 2.37
CA SER A 254 -3.10 16.54 1.26
C SER A 254 -2.39 16.65 -0.08
N ALA A 255 -2.82 15.87 -1.07
CA ALA A 255 -2.33 15.98 -2.44
C ALA A 255 -3.44 16.40 -3.40
N VAL A 256 -3.08 17.14 -4.45
CA VAL A 256 -3.99 17.53 -5.52
C VAL A 256 -4.56 16.28 -6.22
N GLY A 257 -5.86 16.28 -6.49
CA GLY A 257 -6.54 15.16 -7.16
C GLY A 257 -7.07 14.08 -6.22
N GLN A 258 -6.80 14.20 -4.91
CA GLN A 258 -7.36 13.31 -3.88
C GLN A 258 -8.61 13.91 -3.26
N THR A 259 -9.53 13.06 -2.82
CA THR A 259 -10.62 13.46 -1.92
C THR A 259 -10.32 12.98 -0.52
N ASN A 260 -10.17 13.90 0.43
CA ASN A 260 -9.92 13.60 1.83
C ASN A 260 -11.26 13.51 2.58
N VAL A 261 -11.46 12.44 3.34
CA VAL A 261 -12.67 12.21 4.13
C VAL A 261 -12.28 12.13 5.60
N ILE A 262 -12.73 13.11 6.37
CA ILE A 262 -12.53 13.12 7.82
C ILE A 262 -13.69 12.39 8.44
N GLU A 263 -13.38 11.43 9.29
CA GLU A 263 -14.37 10.61 9.97
C GLU A 263 -14.10 10.60 11.48
N SER A 264 -15.16 10.52 12.27
CA SER A 264 -15.08 10.35 13.72
C SER A 264 -15.89 9.17 14.22
N SER A 265 -15.53 8.68 15.40
CA SER A 265 -16.32 7.72 16.19
C SER A 265 -16.22 8.08 17.66
N SER A 266 -17.29 7.84 18.41
CA SER A 266 -17.33 8.01 19.87
C SER A 266 -17.26 6.69 20.64
N GLN A 267 -17.09 5.54 19.96
CA GLN A 267 -17.13 4.21 20.57
C GLN A 267 -16.04 3.28 20.05
N LEU A 268 -15.76 2.21 20.80
CA LEU A 268 -14.88 1.10 20.43
C LEU A 268 -15.67 -0.23 20.51
N PRO A 269 -15.63 -1.08 19.46
CA PRO A 269 -14.99 -0.84 18.17
C PRO A 269 -15.63 0.34 17.42
N PRO A 270 -14.85 1.11 16.61
CA PRO A 270 -15.33 2.35 16.04
C PRO A 270 -16.40 2.12 14.96
N VAL A 271 -17.48 2.92 15.05
CA VAL A 271 -18.47 3.12 13.98
C VAL A 271 -18.22 4.51 13.41
N TRP A 272 -17.65 4.56 12.22
CA TRP A 272 -17.18 5.80 11.62
C TRP A 272 -18.32 6.61 11.01
N GLN A 273 -18.35 7.91 11.34
CA GLN A 273 -19.25 8.89 10.76
C GLN A 273 -18.43 9.95 10.03
N THR A 274 -18.80 10.27 8.79
CA THR A 274 -18.14 11.29 8.00
C THR A 274 -18.46 12.67 8.56
N LEU A 275 -17.43 13.43 8.90
CA LEU A 275 -17.53 14.83 9.31
C LEU A 275 -17.34 15.78 8.13
N LEU A 276 -16.39 15.50 7.24
CA LEU A 276 -16.04 16.36 6.12
C LEU A 276 -15.54 15.52 4.93
N ARG A 277 -15.92 15.97 3.71
CA ARG A 277 -15.27 15.60 2.45
C ARG A 277 -14.69 16.85 1.82
N THR A 278 -13.42 16.82 1.44
CA THR A 278 -12.73 17.95 0.83
C THR A 278 -11.67 17.50 -0.16
N ASN A 279 -11.47 18.28 -1.22
CA ASN A 279 -10.42 18.01 -2.19
C ASN A 279 -9.05 18.38 -1.61
N GLY A 280 -8.04 17.59 -1.93
CA GLY A 280 -6.66 17.89 -1.60
C GLY A 280 -6.14 19.08 -2.39
N THR A 281 -5.37 19.94 -1.73
CA THR A 281 -4.84 21.19 -2.31
C THR A 281 -3.34 21.12 -2.60
N GLY A 282 -2.65 20.08 -2.12
CA GLY A 282 -1.18 19.99 -2.10
C GLY A 282 -0.57 20.58 -0.82
N ASP A 283 -1.39 21.19 0.03
CA ASP A 283 -0.97 21.77 1.32
C ASP A 283 -1.56 21.01 2.51
N VAL A 284 -1.21 21.46 3.72
CA VAL A 284 -1.81 20.96 4.95
C VAL A 284 -3.23 21.48 5.08
N LEU A 285 -4.20 20.56 5.05
CA LEU A 285 -5.59 20.85 5.35
C LEU A 285 -5.82 20.87 6.85
N ARG A 286 -6.82 21.65 7.30
CA ARG A 286 -7.17 21.83 8.70
C ARG A 286 -8.68 21.73 8.87
N TYR A 287 -9.11 21.15 9.99
CA TYR A 287 -10.51 21.03 10.33
C TYR A 287 -10.69 21.04 11.84
N ARG A 288 -11.66 21.79 12.31
CA ARG A 288 -12.07 21.79 13.70
C ARG A 288 -13.44 21.15 13.80
N ASP A 289 -13.53 20.07 14.59
CA ASP A 289 -14.83 19.44 14.87
C ASP A 289 -15.70 20.44 15.66
N PRO A 290 -16.90 20.82 15.13
CA PRO A 290 -17.79 21.77 15.79
C PRO A 290 -18.41 21.25 17.08
N GLU A 291 -18.40 19.94 17.30
CA GLU A 291 -18.87 19.37 18.56
C GLU A 291 -17.73 19.30 19.58
N PRO A 292 -17.73 20.19 20.60
CA PRO A 292 -16.62 20.29 21.54
C PRO A 292 -16.51 19.04 22.43
N ALA A 293 -15.27 18.75 22.82
CA ALA A 293 -14.87 17.64 23.62
C ALA A 293 -15.59 17.58 24.99
N GLY A 294 -16.63 16.81 25.07
CA GLY A 294 -17.22 16.30 26.32
C GLY A 294 -17.22 14.78 26.36
N SER A 295 -16.91 14.12 25.25
CA SER A 295 -16.87 12.67 25.09
C SER A 295 -15.59 12.24 24.38
N THR A 296 -15.12 11.05 24.69
CA THR A 296 -14.01 10.44 23.95
C THR A 296 -14.35 10.36 22.47
N ARG A 297 -13.49 10.91 21.62
CA ARG A 297 -13.64 10.85 20.18
C ARG A 297 -12.38 10.30 19.53
N PHE A 298 -12.57 9.49 18.51
CA PHE A 298 -11.57 8.94 17.64
C PHE A 298 -11.72 9.60 16.27
N TYR A 299 -10.62 9.94 15.63
CA TYR A 299 -10.63 10.57 14.31
C TYR A 299 -9.75 9.77 13.35
N ARG A 300 -10.13 9.78 12.08
CA ARG A 300 -9.28 9.32 10.98
C ARG A 300 -9.48 10.17 9.74
N VAL A 301 -8.45 10.19 8.90
CA VAL A 301 -8.53 10.65 7.53
C VAL A 301 -8.51 9.44 6.60
N ARG A 302 -9.47 9.35 5.70
CA ARG A 302 -9.48 8.41 4.60
C ARG A 302 -9.31 9.17 3.31
N VAL A 303 -8.51 8.64 2.40
CA VAL A 303 -8.29 9.23 1.07
C VAL A 303 -9.01 8.38 0.04
N ASP A 304 -9.87 9.02 -0.76
CA ASP A 304 -10.53 8.44 -1.94
C ASP A 304 -9.81 8.95 -3.20
N TYR A 305 -9.43 8.03 -4.11
CA TYR A 305 -8.71 8.30 -5.37
C TYR A 305 -9.61 8.18 -6.58
#